data_9f6c6b9d56de55274dd629e5651eb3f0
#
_entry.id   9f6c6b9d56de55274dd629e5651eb3f0
#
_cell.length_a   1.000
_cell.length_b   1.000
_cell.length_c   1.000
_cell.angle_alpha   90.00
_cell.angle_beta   90.00
_cell.angle_gamma   90.00
#
_symmetry.space_group_name_H-M   'P 1'
#
loop_
_entity.id
_entity.type
_entity.pdbx_description
1 polymer ?
#
loop_
_entity_poly.entity_id
_entity_poly.type
_entity_poly.pdbx_seq_one_letter_code
_entity_poly.pdbx_strand_id
1 'polypeptide(L)'
;MSTSALKDALVLGSGPGALSIAAALASENLNIEILSEQSPEEPWPFTYGIWGEEVDELGLSHLLEHRWINTISYFGEGDKDPNSKKNEVTKHNRDYGLFDKNKLQAYWLAQCNKASIEWNKGSAINLETNQLISTVKTSNGKEINARLVIDAY
;
A
#
# COMPACT_ATOMS: atom_id res chain seq x y z
N MET A 1 -32.66 -3.65 6.58
CA MET A 1 -31.31 -3.26 6.08
C MET A 1 -30.39 -3.20 7.28
N SER A 2 -29.41 -4.10 7.35
CA SER A 2 -28.46 -4.09 8.48
C SER A 2 -27.49 -2.94 8.24
N THR A 3 -27.61 -1.85 8.98
CA THR A 3 -26.60 -0.79 9.02
C THR A 3 -25.34 -1.40 9.62
N SER A 4 -24.28 -1.52 8.83
CA SER A 4 -22.97 -1.92 9.34
C SER A 4 -22.55 -0.94 10.44
N ALA A 5 -21.91 -1.46 11.49
CA ALA A 5 -21.39 -0.59 12.55
C ALA A 5 -20.40 0.42 11.92
N LEU A 6 -20.41 1.66 12.43
CA LEU A 6 -19.50 2.72 11.96
C LEU A 6 -18.04 2.27 12.16
N LYS A 7 -17.26 2.29 11.09
CA LYS A 7 -15.82 2.01 11.11
C LYS A 7 -15.04 3.30 11.37
N ASP A 8 -13.87 3.18 11.99
CA ASP A 8 -12.97 4.34 12.11
C ASP A 8 -12.31 4.64 10.76
N ALA A 9 -11.90 3.61 10.02
CA ALA A 9 -11.49 3.77 8.64
C ALA A 9 -11.92 2.59 7.74
N LEU A 10 -12.22 2.92 6.49
CA LEU A 10 -12.38 1.99 5.38
C LEU A 10 -11.20 2.18 4.43
N VAL A 11 -10.45 1.12 4.17
CA VAL A 11 -9.33 1.13 3.23
C VAL A 11 -9.79 0.45 1.94
N LEU A 12 -9.59 1.13 0.81
CA LEU A 12 -9.90 0.61 -0.51
C LEU A 12 -8.62 0.05 -1.16
N GLY A 13 -8.64 -1.22 -1.54
CA GLY A 13 -7.53 -1.90 -2.19
C GLY A 13 -6.98 -3.09 -1.39
N SER A 14 -6.09 -3.87 -2.03
CA SER A 14 -5.43 -5.06 -1.45
C SER A 14 -3.92 -5.10 -1.72
N GLY A 15 -3.37 -3.99 -2.21
CA GLY A 15 -1.94 -3.82 -2.44
C GLY A 15 -1.14 -3.58 -1.14
N PRO A 16 0.20 -3.44 -1.25
CA PRO A 16 1.06 -3.24 -0.08
C PRO A 16 0.70 -1.98 0.71
N GLY A 17 0.31 -0.90 0.04
CA GLY A 17 -0.14 0.33 0.70
C GLY A 17 -1.42 0.12 1.52
N ALA A 18 -2.41 -0.57 0.95
CA ALA A 18 -3.66 -0.88 1.64
C ALA A 18 -3.44 -1.74 2.88
N LEU A 19 -2.68 -2.84 2.75
CA LEU A 19 -2.42 -3.76 3.87
C LEU A 19 -1.60 -3.09 4.98
N SER A 20 -0.56 -2.34 4.62
CA SER A 20 0.31 -1.70 5.61
C SER A 20 -0.42 -0.64 6.42
N ILE A 21 -1.20 0.24 5.76
CA ILE A 21 -1.95 1.28 6.47
C ILE A 21 -3.08 0.70 7.31
N ALA A 22 -3.77 -0.33 6.82
CA ALA A 22 -4.82 -1.00 7.58
C ALA A 22 -4.24 -1.66 8.84
N ALA A 23 -3.13 -2.38 8.73
CA ALA A 23 -2.46 -2.99 9.86
C ALA A 23 -1.97 -1.95 10.88
N ALA A 24 -1.36 -0.84 10.41
CA ALA A 24 -0.89 0.24 11.26
C ALA A 24 -2.04 0.89 12.05
N LEU A 25 -3.13 1.24 11.39
CA LEU A 25 -4.30 1.84 12.05
C LEU A 25 -4.95 0.87 13.05
N ALA A 26 -5.05 -0.42 12.70
CA ALA A 26 -5.61 -1.42 13.61
C ALA A 26 -4.72 -1.65 14.84
N SER A 27 -3.40 -1.47 14.73
CA SER A 27 -2.48 -1.55 15.89
C SER A 27 -2.72 -0.44 16.92
N GLU A 28 -3.34 0.67 16.52
CA GLU A 28 -3.78 1.77 17.38
C GLU A 28 -5.20 1.55 17.95
N ASN A 29 -5.71 0.32 17.88
CA ASN A 29 -7.06 -0.07 18.32
C ASN A 29 -8.21 0.61 17.57
N LEU A 30 -7.98 1.02 16.33
CA LEU A 30 -9.02 1.54 15.46
C LEU A 30 -9.76 0.39 14.76
N ASN A 31 -11.07 0.54 14.59
CA ASN A 31 -11.91 -0.42 13.89
C ASN A 31 -11.82 -0.23 12.39
N ILE A 32 -11.06 -1.11 11.73
CA ILE A 32 -10.72 -1.02 10.30
C ILE A 32 -11.47 -2.08 9.51
N GLU A 33 -11.93 -1.71 8.32
CA GLU A 33 -12.47 -2.60 7.31
C GLU A 33 -11.74 -2.37 5.98
N ILE A 34 -11.51 -3.41 5.20
CA ILE A 34 -10.90 -3.33 3.88
C ILE A 34 -11.93 -3.75 2.82
N LEU A 35 -12.00 -3.00 1.74
CA LEU A 35 -12.80 -3.30 0.56
C LEU A 35 -11.90 -3.45 -0.66
N SER A 36 -11.93 -4.61 -1.32
CA SER A 36 -11.18 -4.87 -2.54
C SER A 36 -11.89 -5.86 -3.45
N GLU A 37 -11.75 -5.71 -4.76
CA GLU A 37 -12.22 -6.69 -5.74
C GLU A 37 -11.40 -7.97 -5.71
N GLN A 38 -10.09 -7.83 -5.49
CA GLN A 38 -9.16 -8.94 -5.41
C GLN A 38 -9.07 -9.47 -3.98
N SER A 39 -8.91 -10.77 -3.85
CA SER A 39 -8.56 -11.37 -2.56
C SER A 39 -7.20 -10.86 -2.09
N PRO A 40 -7.01 -10.61 -0.80
CA PRO A 40 -5.72 -10.17 -0.27
C PRO A 40 -4.61 -11.23 -0.42
N GLU A 41 -4.96 -12.50 -0.64
CA GLU A 41 -4.03 -13.60 -0.91
C GLU A 41 -3.63 -13.70 -2.38
N GLU A 42 -4.32 -13.01 -3.30
CA GLU A 42 -3.93 -13.01 -4.70
C GLU A 42 -2.53 -12.42 -4.87
N PRO A 43 -1.63 -13.10 -5.61
CA PRO A 43 -0.25 -12.63 -5.79
C PRO A 43 -0.20 -11.23 -6.41
N TRP A 44 0.55 -10.33 -5.78
CA TRP A 44 0.75 -9.00 -6.33
C TRP A 44 1.49 -9.04 -7.66
N PRO A 45 1.03 -8.31 -8.69
CA PRO A 45 1.60 -8.40 -10.04
C PRO A 45 2.92 -7.64 -10.18
N PHE A 46 3.16 -6.62 -9.34
CA PHE A 46 4.30 -5.71 -9.49
C PHE A 46 5.46 -6.05 -8.56
N THR A 47 6.59 -5.43 -8.82
CA THR A 47 7.76 -5.39 -7.92
C THR A 47 7.70 -4.12 -7.07
N TYR A 48 8.20 -4.21 -5.85
CA TYR A 48 8.18 -3.11 -4.89
C TYR A 48 9.59 -2.86 -4.37
N GLY A 49 9.99 -1.60 -4.43
CA GLY A 49 11.29 -1.19 -3.95
C GLY A 49 11.19 -0.06 -2.93
N ILE A 50 12.25 0.12 -2.17
CA ILE A 50 12.32 1.09 -1.08
C ILE A 50 13.76 1.57 -0.91
N TRP A 51 13.94 2.78 -0.43
CA TRP A 51 15.27 3.23 -0.04
C TRP A 51 15.76 2.50 1.22
N GLY A 52 17.09 2.27 1.29
CA GLY A 52 17.70 1.48 2.36
C GLY A 52 17.48 2.06 3.76
N GLU A 53 17.56 3.38 3.91
CA GLU A 53 17.32 4.04 5.19
C GLU A 53 15.87 3.83 5.66
N GLU A 54 14.88 4.04 4.77
CA GLU A 54 13.47 3.87 5.11
C GLU A 54 13.13 2.42 5.47
N VAL A 55 13.68 1.43 4.76
CA VAL A 55 13.42 0.03 5.09
C VAL A 55 14.03 -0.38 6.43
N ASP A 56 15.19 0.19 6.78
CA ASP A 56 15.84 -0.04 8.06
C ASP A 56 15.04 0.60 9.21
N GLU A 57 14.57 1.84 9.04
CA GLU A 57 13.72 2.54 10.01
C GLU A 57 12.39 1.82 10.26
N LEU A 58 11.81 1.23 9.21
CA LEU A 58 10.59 0.43 9.31
C LEU A 58 10.81 -0.97 9.89
N GLY A 59 12.06 -1.40 10.06
CA GLY A 59 12.41 -2.75 10.54
C GLY A 59 12.07 -3.86 9.52
N LEU A 60 11.95 -3.52 8.24
CA LEU A 60 11.51 -4.43 7.18
C LEU A 60 12.65 -4.96 6.30
N SER A 61 13.91 -4.70 6.66
CA SER A 61 15.10 -5.12 5.88
C SER A 61 15.16 -6.63 5.66
N HIS A 62 14.59 -7.42 6.57
CA HIS A 62 14.52 -8.88 6.46
C HIS A 62 13.56 -9.38 5.37
N LEU A 63 12.74 -8.51 4.80
CA LEU A 63 11.82 -8.80 3.70
C LEU A 63 12.41 -8.49 2.33
N LEU A 64 13.63 -7.94 2.27
CA LEU A 64 14.30 -7.65 1.01
C LEU A 64 14.78 -8.94 0.35
N GLU A 65 14.58 -9.05 -0.96
CA GLU A 65 15.20 -10.03 -1.82
C GLU A 65 16.63 -9.60 -2.19
N HIS A 66 16.79 -8.30 -2.46
CA HIS A 66 18.07 -7.71 -2.83
C HIS A 66 18.22 -6.29 -2.32
N ARG A 67 19.47 -5.86 -2.08
CA ARG A 67 19.82 -4.49 -1.70
C ARG A 67 21.05 -4.04 -2.50
N TRP A 68 20.92 -2.95 -3.23
CA TRP A 68 22.00 -2.33 -3.99
C TRP A 68 22.52 -1.12 -3.24
N ILE A 69 23.84 -1.07 -3.11
CA ILE A 69 24.56 0.11 -2.67
C ILE A 69 24.96 0.94 -3.90
N ASN A 70 25.16 2.24 -3.74
CA ASN A 70 25.60 3.13 -4.82
C ASN A 70 24.62 3.24 -6.00
N THR A 71 23.35 3.51 -5.72
CA THR A 71 22.36 3.73 -6.76
C THR A 71 22.66 4.98 -7.60
N ILE A 72 22.41 4.85 -8.89
CA ILE A 72 22.59 5.91 -9.85
C ILE A 72 21.34 6.06 -10.73
N SER A 73 21.10 7.24 -11.26
CA SER A 73 20.08 7.46 -12.29
C SER A 73 20.60 8.29 -13.43
N TYR A 74 19.99 8.06 -14.59
CA TYR A 74 20.19 8.83 -15.81
C TYR A 74 18.89 9.57 -16.08
N PHE A 75 18.94 10.89 -16.22
CA PHE A 75 17.81 11.71 -16.56
C PHE A 75 17.94 12.23 -17.99
N GLY A 76 17.00 11.88 -18.82
CA GLY A 76 16.86 12.34 -20.20
C GLY A 76 17.19 11.29 -21.26
N GLU A 77 16.81 11.61 -22.50
CA GLU A 77 17.27 10.88 -23.67
C GLU A 77 18.76 11.16 -23.84
N GLY A 78 19.58 10.10 -23.79
CA GLY A 78 21.02 10.21 -23.98
C GLY A 78 21.33 11.02 -25.24
N ASP A 79 22.18 12.03 -25.12
CA ASP A 79 22.64 12.79 -26.28
C ASP A 79 23.66 11.97 -27.07
N LYS A 80 23.66 12.12 -28.41
CA LYS A 80 24.67 11.48 -29.26
C LYS A 80 26.06 12.07 -29.04
N ASP A 81 26.16 13.30 -28.49
CA ASP A 81 27.42 13.88 -28.06
C ASP A 81 27.87 13.30 -26.72
N PRO A 82 28.99 12.55 -26.66
CA PRO A 82 29.50 11.97 -25.44
C PRO A 82 29.82 12.99 -24.33
N ASN A 83 30.03 14.26 -24.69
CA ASN A 83 30.36 15.34 -23.75
C ASN A 83 29.12 16.13 -23.30
N SER A 84 27.93 15.73 -23.73
CA SER A 84 26.71 16.41 -23.33
C SER A 84 26.41 16.18 -21.84
N LYS A 85 26.05 17.25 -21.13
CA LYS A 85 25.58 17.18 -19.74
C LYS A 85 24.34 16.30 -19.55
N LYS A 86 23.59 16.05 -20.64
CA LYS A 86 22.44 15.13 -20.62
C LYS A 86 22.85 13.66 -20.40
N ASN A 87 24.13 13.34 -20.53
CA ASN A 87 24.69 12.01 -20.24
C ASN A 87 25.26 11.91 -18.82
N GLU A 88 25.14 12.97 -18.01
CA GLU A 88 25.64 12.94 -16.64
C GLU A 88 24.83 11.98 -15.77
N VAL A 89 25.55 11.18 -15.01
CA VAL A 89 25.01 10.22 -14.05
C VAL A 89 24.76 10.93 -12.74
N THR A 90 23.54 10.83 -12.20
CA THR A 90 23.24 11.29 -10.85
C THR A 90 23.50 10.15 -9.86
N LYS A 91 24.47 10.34 -8.95
CA LYS A 91 24.74 9.41 -7.85
C LYS A 91 23.85 9.80 -6.68
N HIS A 92 23.06 8.85 -6.19
CA HIS A 92 22.16 9.10 -5.07
C HIS A 92 22.86 8.97 -3.72
N ASN A 93 23.99 8.25 -3.65
CA ASN A 93 24.69 7.90 -2.40
C ASN A 93 23.75 7.27 -1.35
N ARG A 94 22.77 6.55 -1.81
CA ARG A 94 21.76 5.86 -1.00
C ARG A 94 21.62 4.43 -1.49
N ASP A 95 21.32 3.54 -0.56
CA ASP A 95 20.97 2.16 -0.86
C ASP A 95 19.53 2.08 -1.36
N TYR A 96 19.26 1.09 -2.19
CA TYR A 96 17.91 0.79 -2.66
C TYR A 96 17.64 -0.70 -2.53
N GLY A 97 16.51 -1.06 -1.97
CA GLY A 97 16.10 -2.44 -1.76
C GLY A 97 14.96 -2.85 -2.68
N LEU A 98 14.99 -4.10 -3.13
CA LEU A 98 13.87 -4.78 -3.77
C LEU A 98 13.26 -5.74 -2.76
N PHE A 99 11.98 -5.63 -2.50
CA PHE A 99 11.28 -6.59 -1.65
C PHE A 99 11.08 -7.94 -2.35
N ASP A 100 11.23 -9.03 -1.59
CA ASP A 100 10.56 -10.28 -1.93
C ASP A 100 9.07 -10.05 -1.74
N LYS A 101 8.35 -9.89 -2.85
CA LYS A 101 6.93 -9.53 -2.80
C LYS A 101 6.06 -10.55 -2.09
N ASN A 102 6.42 -11.83 -2.13
CA ASN A 102 5.68 -12.88 -1.45
C ASN A 102 5.89 -12.80 0.07
N LYS A 103 7.10 -12.56 0.52
CA LYS A 103 7.39 -12.33 1.94
C LYS A 103 6.73 -11.05 2.45
N LEU A 104 6.77 -9.97 1.67
CA LEU A 104 6.13 -8.71 2.03
C LEU A 104 4.62 -8.86 2.16
N GLN A 105 3.98 -9.54 1.20
CA GLN A 105 2.54 -9.82 1.25
C GLN A 105 2.18 -10.68 2.45
N ALA A 106 2.89 -11.78 2.66
CA ALA A 106 2.66 -12.67 3.80
C ALA A 106 2.83 -11.94 5.15
N TYR A 107 3.83 -11.06 5.25
CA TYR A 107 4.05 -10.25 6.44
C TYR A 107 2.85 -9.36 6.76
N TRP A 108 2.38 -8.57 5.79
CA TRP A 108 1.26 -7.66 6.00
C TRP A 108 -0.06 -8.40 6.23
N LEU A 109 -0.31 -9.51 5.52
CA LEU A 109 -1.47 -10.37 5.77
C LEU A 109 -1.47 -10.91 7.20
N ALA A 110 -0.32 -11.34 7.71
CA ALA A 110 -0.20 -11.81 9.08
C ALA A 110 -0.54 -10.71 10.11
N GLN A 111 -0.11 -9.45 9.87
CA GLN A 111 -0.46 -8.32 10.72
C GLN A 111 -1.96 -8.01 10.67
N CYS A 112 -2.56 -7.98 9.48
CA CYS A 112 -3.99 -7.77 9.31
C CYS A 112 -4.82 -8.87 10.00
N ASN A 113 -4.44 -10.13 9.85
CA ASN A 113 -5.11 -11.26 10.49
C ASN A 113 -5.00 -11.21 12.01
N LYS A 114 -3.83 -10.86 12.55
CA LYS A 114 -3.62 -10.68 13.98
C LYS A 114 -4.53 -9.59 14.56
N ALA A 115 -4.78 -8.54 13.81
CA ALA A 115 -5.66 -7.45 14.19
C ALA A 115 -7.15 -7.76 13.90
N SER A 116 -7.47 -8.93 13.34
CA SER A 116 -8.84 -9.34 12.97
C SER A 116 -9.55 -8.34 12.07
N ILE A 117 -8.81 -7.75 11.12
CA ILE A 117 -9.36 -6.79 10.15
C ILE A 117 -10.40 -7.49 9.27
N GLU A 118 -11.56 -6.85 9.11
CA GLU A 118 -12.65 -7.36 8.28
C GLU A 118 -12.39 -7.07 6.81
N TRP A 119 -12.58 -8.09 5.96
CA TRP A 119 -12.46 -8.00 4.51
C TRP A 119 -13.81 -8.06 3.84
N ASN A 120 -14.02 -7.15 2.89
CA ASN A 120 -15.17 -7.19 2.01
C ASN A 120 -14.72 -7.29 0.56
N LYS A 121 -15.30 -8.23 -0.17
CA LYS A 121 -15.07 -8.36 -1.61
C LYS A 121 -16.01 -7.42 -2.35
N GLY A 122 -15.45 -6.62 -3.24
CA GLY A 122 -16.17 -5.68 -4.10
C GLY A 122 -15.38 -4.41 -4.36
N SER A 123 -15.95 -3.54 -5.19
CA SER A 123 -15.43 -2.21 -5.46
C SER A 123 -16.31 -1.12 -4.89
N ALA A 124 -15.73 0.02 -4.59
CA ALA A 124 -16.46 1.23 -4.27
C ALA A 124 -17.05 1.83 -5.58
N ILE A 125 -18.37 1.92 -5.67
CA ILE A 125 -19.05 2.49 -6.85
C ILE A 125 -19.57 3.91 -6.62
N ASN A 126 -19.75 4.29 -5.37
CA ASN A 126 -20.14 5.65 -4.98
C ASN A 126 -19.59 5.96 -3.58
N LEU A 127 -19.21 7.21 -3.38
CA LEU A 127 -18.79 7.76 -2.09
C LEU A 127 -19.58 9.04 -1.82
N GLU A 128 -20.31 9.04 -0.73
CA GLU A 128 -20.98 10.22 -0.21
C GLU A 128 -20.37 10.60 1.13
N THR A 129 -19.92 11.82 1.29
CA THR A 129 -19.31 12.31 2.53
C THR A 129 -20.10 13.49 3.09
N ASN A 130 -20.41 13.42 4.35
CA ASN A 130 -20.86 14.55 5.14
C ASN A 130 -19.77 14.99 6.14
N GLN A 131 -20.06 15.91 7.04
CA GLN A 131 -19.06 16.46 7.97
C GLN A 131 -18.43 15.43 8.91
N LEU A 132 -19.06 14.28 9.13
CA LEU A 132 -18.67 13.31 10.18
C LEU A 132 -18.47 11.89 9.66
N ILE A 133 -19.12 11.53 8.56
CA ILE A 133 -19.21 10.15 8.08
C ILE A 133 -19.15 10.13 6.56
N SER A 134 -18.41 9.17 6.04
CA SER A 134 -18.42 8.77 4.65
C SER A 134 -19.19 7.47 4.49
N THR A 135 -20.08 7.42 3.50
CA THR A 135 -20.84 6.23 3.12
C THR A 135 -20.34 5.74 1.76
N VAL A 136 -19.81 4.54 1.71
CA VAL A 136 -19.36 3.88 0.48
C VAL A 136 -20.41 2.86 0.06
N LYS A 137 -20.93 3.00 -1.16
CA LYS A 137 -21.75 1.98 -1.83
C LYS A 137 -20.84 1.04 -2.61
N THR A 138 -21.05 -0.25 -2.40
CA THR A 138 -20.22 -1.29 -3.01
C THR A 138 -20.91 -1.92 -4.21
N SER A 139 -20.14 -2.50 -5.13
CA SER A 139 -20.62 -3.17 -6.33
C SER A 139 -21.59 -4.35 -6.05
N ASN A 140 -21.54 -4.92 -4.85
CA ASN A 140 -22.44 -5.98 -4.40
C ASN A 140 -23.67 -5.48 -3.62
N GLY A 141 -23.89 -4.15 -3.61
CA GLY A 141 -25.07 -3.52 -2.99
C GLY A 141 -24.98 -3.30 -1.47
N LYS A 142 -23.82 -3.56 -0.86
CA LYS A 142 -23.57 -3.25 0.56
C LYS A 142 -23.27 -1.75 0.72
N GLU A 143 -23.66 -1.16 1.84
CA GLU A 143 -23.22 0.17 2.26
C GLU A 143 -22.32 0.05 3.47
N ILE A 144 -21.15 0.70 3.42
CA ILE A 144 -20.16 0.74 4.49
C ILE A 144 -20.02 2.18 4.95
N ASN A 145 -20.18 2.39 6.26
CA ASN A 145 -20.01 3.70 6.88
C ASN A 145 -18.70 3.77 7.62
N ALA A 146 -17.89 4.80 7.33
CA ALA A 146 -16.63 5.03 7.98
C ALA A 146 -16.42 6.53 8.29
N ARG A 147 -15.62 6.82 9.31
CA ARG A 147 -15.18 8.20 9.59
C ARG A 147 -14.17 8.69 8.57
N LEU A 148 -13.32 7.78 8.09
CA LEU A 148 -12.31 8.04 7.08
C LEU A 148 -12.37 6.98 5.99
N VAL A 149 -12.23 7.39 4.73
CA VAL A 149 -12.03 6.49 3.59
C VAL A 149 -10.65 6.76 3.03
N ILE A 150 -9.85 5.70 2.87
CA ILE A 150 -8.48 5.75 2.36
C ILE A 150 -8.46 4.99 1.04
N ASP A 151 -8.20 5.70 -0.05
CA ASP A 151 -8.01 5.11 -1.37
C ASP A 151 -6.53 4.70 -1.52
N ALA A 152 -6.29 3.40 -1.65
CA ALA A 152 -4.97 2.79 -1.76
C ALA A 152 -4.91 1.77 -2.93
N TYR A 153 -5.65 2.07 -4.02
CA TYR A 153 -5.61 1.32 -5.26
C TYR A 153 -4.32 1.54 -6.05
#